data_abc451e614f45e37342e2135abd47620
#
_entry.id   abc451e614f45e37342e2135abd47620
#
_cell.length_a   1.000
_cell.length_b   1.000
_cell.length_c   1.000
_cell.angle_alpha   90.00
_cell.angle_beta   90.00
_cell.angle_gamma   90.00
#
_symmetry.space_group_name_H-M   'P 1'
#
loop_
_entity.id
_entity.type
_entity.pdbx_description
1 polymer ?
#
loop_
_entity_poly.entity_id
_entity_poly.type
_entity_poly.pdbx_seq_one_letter_code
_entity_poly.pdbx_strand_id
1 'polypeptide(L)'
;MTETHAFVEISSRSAAELAEKYLTLWNEPDADRRRRMIAELWREDGRHILQPPQEMRAIAAQPGIALTAILEARGYEEIGARATSAYEHWVGSEGLSFRGRDDLDRLGDVVKFHWEAVAKDGEVFAVGLNFLVLAADGRIERDYTFVVA
;
A
#
# COMPACT_ATOMS: atom_id res chain seq x y z
N MET A 1 -10.42 23.78 -22.59
CA MET A 1 -11.39 22.92 -21.90
C MET A 1 -11.20 21.45 -22.22
N THR A 2 -10.95 21.11 -23.49
CA THR A 2 -10.62 19.75 -23.91
C THR A 2 -9.37 19.20 -23.21
N GLU A 3 -8.38 20.04 -22.96
CA GLU A 3 -7.14 19.65 -22.28
C GLU A 3 -7.37 19.19 -20.85
N THR A 4 -8.25 19.87 -20.12
CA THR A 4 -8.60 19.51 -18.73
C THR A 4 -9.27 18.15 -18.67
N HIS A 5 -10.16 17.87 -19.64
CA HIS A 5 -10.87 16.59 -19.72
C HIS A 5 -9.93 15.43 -20.04
N ALA A 6 -9.04 15.61 -21.02
CA ALA A 6 -8.05 14.61 -21.39
C ALA A 6 -7.08 14.34 -20.24
N PHE A 7 -6.66 15.37 -19.51
CA PHE A 7 -5.77 15.23 -18.35
C PHE A 7 -6.42 14.41 -17.24
N VAL A 8 -7.69 14.65 -16.93
CA VAL A 8 -8.43 13.89 -15.91
C VAL A 8 -8.54 12.42 -16.30
N GLU A 9 -8.83 12.11 -17.56
CA GLU A 9 -8.91 10.73 -18.05
C GLU A 9 -7.57 10.00 -17.93
N ILE A 10 -6.48 10.64 -18.36
CA ILE A 10 -5.13 10.09 -18.28
C ILE A 10 -4.76 9.85 -16.81
N SER A 11 -5.05 10.81 -15.94
CA SER A 11 -4.79 10.70 -14.51
C SER A 11 -5.55 9.53 -13.85
N SER A 12 -6.80 9.32 -14.25
CA SER A 12 -7.61 8.21 -13.76
C SER A 12 -7.05 6.84 -14.19
N ARG A 13 -6.62 6.74 -15.46
CA ARG A 13 -5.96 5.52 -15.95
C ARG A 13 -4.64 5.27 -15.22
N SER A 14 -3.85 6.31 -15.04
CA SER A 14 -2.58 6.21 -14.31
C SER A 14 -2.79 5.78 -12.87
N ALA A 15 -3.85 6.25 -12.23
CA ALA A 15 -4.20 5.83 -10.87
C ALA A 15 -4.58 4.34 -10.81
N ALA A 16 -5.36 3.86 -11.78
CA ALA A 16 -5.73 2.44 -11.85
C ALA A 16 -4.51 1.55 -12.10
N GLU A 17 -3.65 1.95 -13.01
CA GLU A 17 -2.39 1.24 -13.29
C GLU A 17 -1.47 1.24 -12.09
N LEU A 18 -1.39 2.35 -11.37
CA LEU A 18 -0.59 2.47 -10.16
C LEU A 18 -1.09 1.51 -9.07
N ALA A 19 -2.39 1.46 -8.84
CA ALA A 19 -2.99 0.56 -7.87
C ALA A 19 -2.76 -0.91 -8.23
N GLU A 20 -2.87 -1.26 -9.49
CA GLU A 20 -2.58 -2.62 -9.98
C GLU A 20 -1.13 -3.01 -9.74
N LYS A 21 -0.19 -2.14 -10.10
CA LYS A 21 1.24 -2.36 -9.85
C LYS A 21 1.55 -2.44 -8.36
N TYR A 22 0.90 -1.61 -7.56
CA TYR A 22 1.03 -1.62 -6.11
C TYR A 22 0.67 -2.99 -5.53
N LEU A 23 -0.48 -3.54 -5.90
CA LEU A 23 -0.91 -4.85 -5.41
C LEU A 23 -0.03 -5.98 -5.95
N THR A 24 0.44 -5.88 -7.19
CA THR A 24 1.36 -6.85 -7.78
C THR A 24 2.67 -6.93 -7.00
N LEU A 25 3.16 -5.79 -6.50
CA LEU A 25 4.38 -5.74 -5.68
C LEU A 25 4.28 -6.66 -4.46
N TRP A 26 3.18 -6.60 -3.74
CA TRP A 26 3.01 -7.37 -2.49
C TRP A 26 2.88 -8.88 -2.74
N ASN A 27 2.56 -9.28 -3.96
CA ASN A 27 2.49 -10.68 -4.40
C ASN A 27 3.75 -11.17 -5.11
N GLU A 28 4.73 -10.29 -5.37
CA GLU A 28 5.89 -10.62 -6.20
C GLU A 28 6.89 -11.49 -5.46
N PRO A 29 7.20 -12.72 -5.93
CA PRO A 29 8.14 -13.62 -5.26
C PRO A 29 9.61 -13.24 -5.45
N ASP A 30 9.97 -12.55 -6.52
CA ASP A 30 11.36 -12.22 -6.84
C ASP A 30 11.80 -10.95 -6.11
N ALA A 31 12.80 -11.07 -5.25
CA ALA A 31 13.31 -9.96 -4.44
C ALA A 31 13.90 -8.82 -5.28
N ASP A 32 14.60 -9.14 -6.37
CA ASP A 32 15.19 -8.14 -7.26
C ASP A 32 14.11 -7.38 -8.02
N ARG A 33 13.08 -8.10 -8.45
CA ARG A 33 11.93 -7.50 -9.11
C ARG A 33 11.14 -6.60 -8.17
N ARG A 34 10.93 -7.04 -6.92
CA ARG A 34 10.30 -6.18 -5.91
C ARG A 34 11.06 -4.87 -5.74
N ARG A 35 12.37 -4.91 -5.67
CA ARG A 35 13.22 -3.72 -5.54
C ARG A 35 13.01 -2.75 -6.69
N ARG A 36 12.98 -3.25 -7.92
CA ARG A 36 12.73 -2.43 -9.10
C ARG A 36 11.33 -1.83 -9.09
N MET A 37 10.33 -2.60 -8.70
CA MET A 37 8.94 -2.14 -8.61
C MET A 37 8.79 -1.03 -7.58
N ILE A 38 9.45 -1.15 -6.43
CA ILE A 38 9.43 -0.12 -5.39
C ILE A 38 10.00 1.19 -5.92
N ALA A 39 11.12 1.15 -6.64
CA ALA A 39 11.74 2.35 -7.22
C ALA A 39 10.85 2.99 -8.29
N GLU A 40 10.03 2.21 -8.99
CA GLU A 40 9.06 2.74 -9.94
C GLU A 40 7.84 3.35 -9.26
N LEU A 41 7.39 2.75 -8.14
CA LEU A 41 6.15 3.13 -7.46
C LEU A 41 6.33 4.31 -6.51
N TRP A 42 7.38 4.30 -5.69
CA TRP A 42 7.66 5.35 -4.71
C TRP A 42 8.74 6.29 -5.17
N ARG A 43 8.70 7.50 -4.65
CA ARG A 43 9.84 8.41 -4.70
C ARG A 43 10.94 7.91 -3.77
N GLU A 44 12.17 8.37 -4.01
CA GLU A 44 13.34 7.97 -3.23
C GLU A 44 13.15 8.23 -1.72
N ASP A 45 12.49 9.32 -1.37
CA ASP A 45 12.16 9.70 0.00
C ASP A 45 10.74 9.31 0.41
N GLY A 46 10.12 8.41 -0.34
CA GLY A 46 8.76 7.97 -0.09
C GLY A 46 8.59 7.21 1.22
N ARG A 47 7.36 7.15 1.71
CA ARG A 47 7.03 6.51 2.98
C ARG A 47 5.89 5.52 2.84
N HIS A 48 5.99 4.43 3.55
CA HIS A 48 4.88 3.50 3.77
C HIS A 48 4.53 3.56 5.26
N ILE A 49 3.33 4.02 5.55
CA ILE A 49 2.83 4.23 6.92
C ILE A 49 1.72 3.22 7.17
N LEU A 50 1.99 2.27 8.03
CA LEU A 50 1.09 1.16 8.30
C LEU A 50 0.43 1.35 9.66
N GLN A 51 -0.88 1.11 9.72
CA GLN A 51 -1.61 1.05 10.98
C GLN A 51 -1.10 -0.16 11.78
N PRO A 52 -0.69 0.04 13.05
CA PRO A 52 -0.21 -1.08 13.85
C PRO A 52 -1.32 -2.10 14.11
N PRO A 53 -0.96 -3.37 14.41
CA PRO A 53 -1.92 -4.36 14.85
C PRO A 53 -2.72 -3.87 16.07
N GLN A 54 -3.95 -4.38 16.21
CA GLN A 54 -4.84 -3.94 17.27
C GLN A 54 -4.24 -4.10 18.67
N GLU A 55 -3.50 -5.15 18.91
CA GLU A 55 -2.81 -5.40 20.18
C GLU A 55 -1.83 -4.29 20.54
N MET A 56 -1.05 -3.84 19.55
CA MET A 56 -0.10 -2.74 19.72
C MET A 56 -0.82 -1.42 19.94
N ARG A 57 -1.92 -1.19 19.25
CA ARG A 57 -2.75 0.02 19.43
C ARG A 57 -3.37 0.06 20.83
N ALA A 58 -3.82 -1.08 21.32
CA ALA A 58 -4.39 -1.20 22.68
C ALA A 58 -3.36 -0.86 23.75
N ILE A 59 -2.12 -1.31 23.60
CA ILE A 59 -1.01 -0.97 24.49
C ILE A 59 -0.74 0.54 24.48
N ALA A 60 -0.67 1.12 23.29
CA ALA A 60 -0.41 2.56 23.11
C ALA A 60 -1.53 3.44 23.71
N ALA A 61 -2.74 2.92 23.77
CA ALA A 61 -3.89 3.63 24.33
C ALA A 61 -3.99 3.55 25.87
N GLN A 62 -3.16 2.75 26.52
CA GLN A 62 -3.21 2.61 27.97
C GLN A 62 -2.78 3.89 28.69
N PRO A 63 -3.42 4.23 29.83
CA PRO A 63 -3.03 5.39 30.63
C PRO A 63 -1.55 5.31 31.05
N GLY A 64 -0.84 6.41 30.88
CA GLY A 64 0.58 6.52 31.23
C GLY A 64 1.53 6.13 30.08
N ILE A 65 1.01 5.65 28.96
CA ILE A 65 1.83 5.37 27.77
C ILE A 65 1.48 6.39 26.69
N ALA A 66 2.31 7.42 26.55
CA ALA A 66 2.11 8.47 25.56
C ALA A 66 2.79 8.08 24.24
N LEU A 67 2.29 7.04 23.59
CA LEU A 67 2.83 6.57 22.31
C LEU A 67 1.83 6.80 21.18
N THR A 68 2.30 7.46 20.13
CA THR A 68 1.62 7.43 18.84
C THR A 68 2.16 6.22 18.09
N ALA A 69 1.38 5.15 18.03
CA ALA A 69 1.82 3.92 17.40
C ALA A 69 1.59 4.00 15.89
N ILE A 70 2.64 4.28 15.15
CA ILE A 70 2.66 4.14 13.69
C ILE A 70 3.86 3.27 13.31
N LEU A 71 3.68 2.47 12.25
CA LEU A 71 4.77 1.69 11.67
C LEU A 71 5.16 2.35 10.36
N GLU A 72 6.28 3.06 10.36
CA GLU A 72 6.76 3.78 9.17
C GLU A 72 7.98 3.11 8.57
N ALA A 73 7.95 2.89 7.24
CA ALA A 73 9.11 2.54 6.44
C ALA A 73 9.40 3.71 5.50
N ARG A 74 10.60 4.25 5.57
CA ARG A 74 11.01 5.41 4.80
C ARG A 74 12.12 5.06 3.84
N GLY A 75 11.93 5.39 2.57
CA GLY A 75 12.91 5.17 1.52
C GLY A 75 12.91 3.75 0.99
N TYR A 76 13.62 3.53 -0.11
CA TYR A 76 13.60 2.27 -0.84
C TYR A 76 14.10 1.08 -0.02
N GLU A 77 15.10 1.29 0.82
CA GLU A 77 15.67 0.22 1.62
C GLU A 77 14.69 -0.28 2.68
N GLU A 78 14.07 0.62 3.44
CA GLU A 78 13.12 0.26 4.49
C GLU A 78 11.82 -0.29 3.92
N ILE A 79 11.31 0.30 2.83
CA ILE A 79 10.13 -0.20 2.13
C ILE A 79 10.41 -1.59 1.55
N GLY A 80 11.59 -1.78 0.98
CA GLY A 80 12.04 -3.07 0.45
C GLY A 80 12.12 -4.14 1.53
N ALA A 81 12.68 -3.81 2.68
CA ALA A 81 12.76 -4.73 3.82
C ALA A 81 11.36 -5.13 4.31
N ARG A 82 10.44 -4.17 4.38
CA ARG A 82 9.05 -4.44 4.76
C ARG A 82 8.34 -5.33 3.74
N ALA A 83 8.51 -5.04 2.45
CA ALA A 83 7.89 -5.84 1.39
C ALA A 83 8.41 -7.28 1.39
N THR A 84 9.70 -7.48 1.62
CA THR A 84 10.30 -8.80 1.74
C THR A 84 9.74 -9.56 2.95
N SER A 85 9.70 -8.91 4.10
CA SER A 85 9.18 -9.51 5.33
C SER A 85 7.70 -9.87 5.19
N ALA A 86 6.91 -8.97 4.60
CA ALA A 86 5.48 -9.21 4.36
C ALA A 86 5.27 -10.37 3.38
N TYR A 87 6.06 -10.43 2.32
CA TYR A 87 5.98 -11.54 1.36
C TYR A 87 6.29 -12.87 2.02
N GLU A 88 7.39 -12.95 2.73
CA GLU A 88 7.83 -14.19 3.39
C GLU A 88 6.79 -14.70 4.39
N HIS A 89 6.21 -13.80 5.16
CA HIS A 89 5.23 -14.16 6.17
C HIS A 89 3.85 -14.45 5.59
N TRP A 90 3.27 -13.50 4.85
CA TRP A 90 1.87 -13.61 4.41
C TRP A 90 1.70 -14.47 3.17
N VAL A 91 2.54 -14.29 2.17
CA VAL A 91 2.43 -15.06 0.93
C VAL A 91 3.17 -16.38 1.05
N GLY A 92 4.41 -16.37 1.53
CA GLY A 92 5.23 -17.56 1.65
C GLY A 92 4.73 -18.54 2.70
N SER A 93 4.61 -18.10 3.96
CA SER A 93 4.23 -18.98 5.06
C SER A 93 2.72 -19.21 5.15
N GLU A 94 1.93 -18.15 5.07
CA GLU A 94 0.47 -18.23 5.24
C GLU A 94 -0.29 -18.56 3.94
N GLY A 95 0.37 -18.44 2.80
CA GLY A 95 -0.23 -18.78 1.50
C GLY A 95 -1.31 -17.80 1.05
N LEU A 96 -1.24 -16.56 1.52
CA LEU A 96 -2.21 -15.52 1.14
C LEU A 96 -1.79 -14.86 -0.18
N SER A 97 -2.76 -14.25 -0.85
CA SER A 97 -2.51 -13.35 -1.97
C SER A 97 -3.32 -12.07 -1.77
N PHE A 98 -2.84 -10.98 -2.35
CA PHE A 98 -3.50 -9.68 -2.24
C PHE A 98 -4.19 -9.34 -3.55
N ARG A 99 -5.44 -8.86 -3.45
CA ARG A 99 -6.21 -8.43 -4.63
C ARG A 99 -7.00 -7.16 -4.30
N GLY A 100 -7.26 -6.35 -5.33
CA GLY A 100 -8.09 -5.15 -5.19
C GLY A 100 -9.58 -5.45 -5.22
N ARG A 101 -10.38 -4.51 -4.73
CA ARG A 101 -11.85 -4.57 -4.78
C ARG A 101 -12.45 -3.81 -5.94
N ASP A 102 -11.65 -3.25 -6.84
CA ASP A 102 -12.12 -2.42 -7.96
C ASP A 102 -12.93 -1.20 -7.52
N ASP A 103 -12.59 -0.63 -6.38
CA ASP A 103 -13.26 0.53 -5.80
C ASP A 103 -12.35 1.76 -5.75
N LEU A 104 -11.36 1.80 -6.62
CA LEU A 104 -10.41 2.92 -6.67
C LEU A 104 -11.13 4.24 -6.89
N ASP A 105 -10.77 5.23 -6.09
CA ASP A 105 -11.23 6.59 -6.24
C ASP A 105 -10.05 7.55 -6.12
N ARG A 106 -10.17 8.70 -6.72
CA ARG A 106 -9.10 9.70 -6.72
C ARG A 106 -9.66 11.08 -6.44
N LEU A 107 -8.99 11.79 -5.54
CA LEU A 107 -9.28 13.19 -5.25
C LEU A 107 -7.96 13.97 -5.26
N GLY A 108 -7.75 14.78 -6.31
CA GLY A 108 -6.50 15.52 -6.45
C GLY A 108 -5.30 14.60 -6.53
N ASP A 109 -4.38 14.75 -5.60
CA ASP A 109 -3.17 13.93 -5.50
C ASP A 109 -3.34 12.70 -4.59
N VAL A 110 -4.56 12.42 -4.13
CA VAL A 110 -4.85 11.29 -3.26
C VAL A 110 -5.64 10.22 -4.00
N VAL A 111 -5.13 8.99 -3.95
CA VAL A 111 -5.79 7.80 -4.50
C VAL A 111 -6.13 6.88 -3.34
N LYS A 112 -7.37 6.38 -3.29
CA LYS A 112 -7.77 5.40 -2.28
C LYS A 112 -8.34 4.16 -2.91
N PHE A 113 -8.10 3.01 -2.30
CA PHE A 113 -8.68 1.74 -2.71
C PHE A 113 -8.63 0.73 -1.58
N HIS A 114 -9.57 -0.21 -1.60
CA HIS A 114 -9.54 -1.37 -0.71
C HIS A 114 -8.82 -2.54 -1.39
N TRP A 115 -8.22 -3.38 -0.56
CA TRP A 115 -7.66 -4.65 -1.00
C TRP A 115 -8.05 -5.75 -0.01
N GLU A 116 -7.95 -6.99 -0.47
CA GLU A 116 -8.22 -8.17 0.34
C GLU A 116 -7.00 -9.07 0.36
N ALA A 117 -6.68 -9.62 1.52
CA ALA A 117 -5.76 -10.74 1.64
C ALA A 117 -6.60 -12.01 1.62
N VAL A 118 -6.33 -12.88 0.65
CA VAL A 118 -7.19 -14.01 0.33
C VAL A 118 -6.41 -15.32 0.48
N ALA A 119 -6.99 -16.28 1.18
CA ALA A 119 -6.44 -17.62 1.32
C ALA A 119 -6.65 -18.44 0.04
N LYS A 120 -5.94 -19.56 -0.06
CA LYS A 120 -6.00 -20.44 -1.24
C LYS A 120 -7.41 -20.98 -1.53
N ASP A 121 -8.22 -21.12 -0.50
CA ASP A 121 -9.63 -21.55 -0.64
C ASP A 121 -10.58 -20.42 -1.04
N GLY A 122 -10.06 -19.20 -1.19
CA GLY A 122 -10.84 -18.02 -1.55
C GLY A 122 -11.39 -17.25 -0.36
N GLU A 123 -11.18 -17.71 0.86
CA GLU A 123 -11.64 -17.00 2.05
C GLU A 123 -10.84 -15.71 2.27
N VAL A 124 -11.54 -14.63 2.59
CA VAL A 124 -10.92 -13.33 2.88
C VAL A 124 -10.38 -13.34 4.31
N PHE A 125 -9.07 -13.26 4.43
CA PHE A 125 -8.37 -13.24 5.71
C PHE A 125 -8.35 -11.85 6.34
N ALA A 126 -8.13 -10.81 5.51
CA ALA A 126 -8.07 -9.43 5.98
C ALA A 126 -8.46 -8.48 4.86
N VAL A 127 -8.92 -7.30 5.25
CA VAL A 127 -9.24 -6.20 4.33
C VAL A 127 -8.43 -4.98 4.72
N GLY A 128 -7.79 -4.36 3.75
CA GLY A 128 -7.06 -3.13 3.94
C GLY A 128 -7.63 -1.99 3.13
N LEU A 129 -7.32 -0.78 3.56
CA LEU A 129 -7.66 0.46 2.86
C LEU A 129 -6.41 1.31 2.76
N ASN A 130 -6.04 1.67 1.54
CA ASN A 130 -4.88 2.53 1.29
C ASN A 130 -5.30 3.90 0.81
N PHE A 131 -4.56 4.89 1.31
CA PHE A 131 -4.56 6.25 0.76
C PHE A 131 -3.15 6.52 0.27
N LEU A 132 -3.00 6.69 -1.05
CA LEU A 132 -1.72 7.02 -1.66
C LEU A 132 -1.69 8.51 -1.97
N VAL A 133 -0.74 9.23 -1.40
CA VAL A 133 -0.50 10.64 -1.73
C VAL A 133 0.60 10.67 -2.79
N LEU A 134 0.25 11.20 -3.96
CA LEU A 134 1.14 11.17 -5.13
C LEU A 134 1.94 12.47 -5.24
N ALA A 135 3.18 12.33 -5.65
CA ALA A 135 4.02 13.46 -6.04
C ALA A 135 3.63 13.95 -7.45
N ALA A 136 4.21 15.07 -7.87
CA ALA A 136 3.93 15.67 -9.17
C ALA A 136 4.25 14.73 -10.35
N ASP A 137 5.22 13.84 -10.17
CA ASP A 137 5.59 12.86 -11.21
C ASP A 137 4.73 11.58 -11.20
N GLY A 138 3.73 11.52 -10.35
CA GLY A 138 2.81 10.40 -10.24
C GLY A 138 3.29 9.26 -9.34
N ARG A 139 4.51 9.35 -8.79
CA ARG A 139 5.00 8.35 -7.85
C ARG A 139 4.50 8.61 -6.45
N ILE A 140 4.45 7.56 -5.63
CA ILE A 140 3.95 7.64 -4.26
C ILE A 140 4.94 8.41 -3.39
N GLU A 141 4.45 9.45 -2.74
CA GLU A 141 5.18 10.20 -1.73
C GLU A 141 4.89 9.66 -0.34
N ARG A 142 3.63 9.37 -0.05
CA ARG A 142 3.18 8.76 1.20
C ARG A 142 2.08 7.74 0.92
N ASP A 143 2.19 6.61 1.57
CA ASP A 143 1.22 5.52 1.49
C ASP A 143 0.70 5.23 2.89
N TYR A 144 -0.59 5.50 3.12
CA TYR A 144 -1.24 5.19 4.38
C TYR A 144 -2.05 3.91 4.23
N THR A 145 -1.67 2.88 4.96
CA THR A 145 -2.37 1.59 4.94
C THR A 145 -3.12 1.37 6.26
N PHE A 146 -4.43 1.24 6.16
CA PHE A 146 -5.31 0.89 7.27
C PHE A 146 -5.73 -0.57 7.13
N VAL A 147 -5.81 -1.30 8.24
CA VAL A 147 -6.40 -2.64 8.28
C VAL A 147 -7.80 -2.49 8.86
N VAL A 148 -8.82 -2.72 8.05
CA VAL A 148 -10.21 -2.37 8.39
C VAL A 148 -11.09 -3.58 8.72
N ALA A 149 -10.63 -4.79 8.38
CA ALA A 149 -11.36 -6.00 8.75
C ALA A 149 -10.47 -7.24 8.85
#